data_211c7540d5791ced67d5de05a2618be4
#
_entry.id   211c7540d5791ced67d5de05a2618be4
#
_cell.length_a   1.000
_cell.length_b   1.000
_cell.length_c   1.000
_cell.angle_alpha   90.00
_cell.angle_beta   90.00
_cell.angle_gamma   90.00
#
_symmetry.space_group_name_H-M   'P 1'
#
loop_
_entity.id
_entity.type
_entity.pdbx_description
1 polymer ?
#
loop_
_entity_poly.entity_id
_entity_poly.type
_entity_poly.pdbx_seq_one_letter_code
_entity_poly.pdbx_strand_id
1 'polypeptide(L)'
;MRSPTLIKAKSEMLADRRRHSRRKPGGKRNARIPLRERRERILAMASEFFAEYGLTAQTRALADACGISQRLLYRCFPSKGALIQEVYRRDIAGPFQATWLARLEDRSRPVAERLNEFYREYYGAVLTRRWLRLFLYASLAEIDMAPTYIAEVITRMLEVIVEEACAERGVRPPARRELRHELGWLLHGAVSHLAIRRHVYANTNPTSVEAVIAMHVELFLAGVAAVLPARRLDLAQVVD
;
A
#
# COMPACT_ATOMS: atom_id res chain seq x y z
N MET A 1 -16.54 0.19 -20.56
CA MET A 1 -16.84 1.42 -21.35
C MET A 1 -17.10 2.55 -20.36
N ARG A 2 -16.24 3.56 -20.32
CA ARG A 2 -16.41 4.74 -19.43
C ARG A 2 -17.27 5.76 -20.14
N SER A 3 -18.36 6.24 -19.52
CA SER A 3 -19.29 7.21 -20.09
C SER A 3 -18.59 8.50 -20.52
N PRO A 4 -18.87 9.02 -21.72
CA PRO A 4 -18.29 10.26 -22.26
C PRO A 4 -18.54 11.51 -21.39
N THR A 5 -19.59 11.50 -20.59
CA THR A 5 -20.01 12.60 -19.71
C THR A 5 -19.02 12.90 -18.58
N LEU A 6 -18.32 11.89 -18.04
CA LEU A 6 -17.33 12.06 -16.96
C LEU A 6 -16.02 12.73 -17.47
N ILE A 7 -15.67 12.48 -18.72
CA ILE A 7 -14.47 13.08 -19.34
C ILE A 7 -14.72 14.56 -19.63
N LYS A 8 -15.94 14.92 -20.04
CA LYS A 8 -16.33 16.30 -20.37
C LYS A 8 -16.41 17.18 -19.12
N ALA A 9 -17.01 16.69 -18.03
CA ALA A 9 -17.11 17.43 -16.76
C ALA A 9 -15.73 17.69 -16.12
N LYS A 10 -14.79 16.73 -16.20
CA LYS A 10 -13.41 16.93 -15.71
C LYS A 10 -12.62 17.93 -16.58
N SER A 11 -12.85 17.97 -17.88
CA SER A 11 -12.21 18.93 -18.78
C SER A 11 -12.71 20.36 -18.54
N GLU A 12 -13.98 20.54 -18.26
CA GLU A 12 -14.59 21.85 -17.96
C GLU A 12 -14.12 22.40 -16.60
N MET A 13 -13.97 21.56 -15.59
CA MET A 13 -13.43 21.97 -14.28
C MET A 13 -11.97 22.42 -14.33
N LEU A 14 -11.17 21.83 -15.23
CA LEU A 14 -9.78 22.25 -15.50
C LEU A 14 -9.73 23.55 -16.33
N ALA A 15 -10.69 23.78 -17.21
CA ALA A 15 -10.78 24.99 -18.02
C ALA A 15 -11.21 26.22 -17.20
N ASP A 16 -12.09 26.04 -16.23
CA ASP A 16 -12.57 27.14 -15.36
C ASP A 16 -11.47 27.64 -14.41
N ARG A 17 -10.61 26.77 -13.89
CA ARG A 17 -9.43 27.17 -13.10
C ARG A 17 -8.42 28.02 -13.90
N ARG A 18 -8.38 27.91 -15.23
CA ARG A 18 -7.48 28.71 -16.09
C ARG A 18 -7.96 30.15 -16.29
N ARG A 19 -9.27 30.43 -16.14
CA ARG A 19 -9.83 31.78 -16.30
C ARG A 19 -9.58 32.71 -15.12
N HIS A 20 -9.44 32.16 -13.90
CA HIS A 20 -9.22 32.93 -12.68
C HIS A 20 -7.74 33.27 -12.38
N SER A 21 -6.79 32.79 -13.21
CA SER A 21 -5.34 32.97 -12.99
C SER A 21 -4.74 34.24 -13.63
N ARG A 22 -5.56 35.15 -14.22
CA ARG A 22 -5.05 36.37 -14.86
C ARG A 22 -5.24 37.63 -14.00
N ARG A 23 -4.80 37.61 -12.76
CA ARG A 23 -4.52 38.86 -12.02
C ARG A 23 -3.13 38.75 -11.39
N LYS A 24 -2.16 39.47 -11.98
CA LYS A 24 -0.86 39.71 -11.35
C LYS A 24 -1.05 40.73 -10.20
N PRO A 25 -0.76 40.37 -8.96
CA PRO A 25 -0.38 41.35 -7.94
C PRO A 25 1.14 41.49 -7.95
N GLY A 26 1.60 42.74 -7.76
CA GLY A 26 2.97 43.16 -7.82
C GLY A 26 3.92 42.46 -6.86
N GLY A 27 5.15 42.39 -7.29
CA GLY A 27 6.33 41.79 -6.72
C GLY A 27 6.53 41.81 -5.21
N LYS A 28 6.42 40.60 -4.62
CA LYS A 28 7.35 40.16 -3.58
C LYS A 28 8.32 39.19 -4.24
N ARG A 29 9.62 39.45 -4.22
CA ARG A 29 10.68 38.50 -4.60
C ARG A 29 10.40 37.21 -3.86
N ASN A 30 9.78 36.24 -4.52
CA ASN A 30 9.60 34.89 -3.97
C ASN A 30 11.00 34.39 -3.60
N ALA A 31 11.26 34.25 -2.31
CA ALA A 31 12.46 33.59 -1.81
C ALA A 31 12.59 32.29 -2.60
N ARG A 32 13.73 32.07 -3.24
CA ARG A 32 13.97 30.92 -4.12
C ARG A 32 13.87 29.67 -3.23
N ILE A 33 12.76 28.94 -3.31
CA ILE A 33 12.57 27.70 -2.56
C ILE A 33 13.80 26.81 -2.80
N PRO A 34 14.47 26.32 -1.74
CA PRO A 34 15.63 25.44 -1.86
C PRO A 34 15.30 24.21 -2.73
N LEU A 35 16.28 23.71 -3.49
CA LEU A 35 16.07 22.59 -4.41
C LEU A 35 15.53 21.35 -3.68
N ARG A 36 15.98 21.10 -2.46
CA ARG A 36 15.51 20.00 -1.60
C ARG A 36 14.02 20.13 -1.31
N GLU A 37 13.56 21.27 -0.83
CA GLU A 37 12.15 21.51 -0.52
C GLU A 37 11.28 21.41 -1.78
N ARG A 38 11.78 21.90 -2.91
CA ARG A 38 11.11 21.76 -4.20
C ARG A 38 10.98 20.32 -4.63
N ARG A 39 12.05 19.52 -4.46
CA ARG A 39 12.06 18.09 -4.76
C ARG A 39 11.00 17.35 -3.95
N GLU A 40 10.90 17.64 -2.63
CA GLU A 40 9.89 17.03 -1.75
C GLU A 40 8.46 17.40 -2.18
N ARG A 41 8.22 18.66 -2.55
CA ARG A 41 6.91 19.09 -3.04
C ARG A 41 6.53 18.39 -4.34
N ILE A 42 7.46 18.28 -5.29
CA ILE A 42 7.23 17.57 -6.55
C ILE A 42 6.94 16.09 -6.27
N LEU A 43 7.71 15.46 -5.38
CA LEU A 43 7.54 14.07 -5.03
C LEU A 43 6.15 13.82 -4.39
N ALA A 44 5.71 14.68 -3.48
CA ALA A 44 4.38 14.60 -2.87
C ALA A 44 3.27 14.68 -3.93
N MET A 45 3.38 15.66 -4.85
CA MET A 45 2.40 15.81 -5.92
C MET A 45 2.44 14.67 -6.93
N ALA A 46 3.63 14.13 -7.22
CA ALA A 46 3.79 12.97 -8.10
C ALA A 46 3.09 11.73 -7.53
N SER A 47 3.17 11.49 -6.24
CA SER A 47 2.48 10.38 -5.60
C SER A 47 0.97 10.49 -5.72
N GLU A 48 0.39 11.66 -5.45
CA GLU A 48 -1.04 11.89 -5.64
C GLU A 48 -1.44 11.73 -7.12
N PHE A 49 -0.64 12.29 -8.03
CA PHE A 49 -0.88 12.20 -9.46
C PHE A 49 -0.85 10.74 -9.95
N PHE A 50 0.18 9.98 -9.57
CA PHE A 50 0.29 8.56 -9.96
C PHE A 50 -0.79 7.69 -9.29
N ALA A 51 -1.19 7.98 -8.07
CA ALA A 51 -2.30 7.30 -7.43
C ALA A 51 -3.64 7.55 -8.14
N GLU A 52 -3.81 8.71 -8.77
CA GLU A 52 -5.06 9.03 -9.50
C GLU A 52 -5.02 8.55 -10.95
N TYR A 53 -3.91 8.74 -11.67
CA TYR A 53 -3.82 8.53 -13.12
C TYR A 53 -3.00 7.30 -13.54
N GLY A 54 -2.35 6.62 -12.59
CA GLY A 54 -1.47 5.47 -12.84
C GLY A 54 -0.03 5.88 -13.17
N LEU A 55 0.89 4.92 -12.99
CA LEU A 55 2.33 5.16 -13.18
C LEU A 55 2.75 5.27 -14.66
N THR A 56 1.90 4.85 -15.60
CA THR A 56 2.14 5.01 -17.04
C THR A 56 1.89 6.43 -17.55
N ALA A 57 1.20 7.28 -16.76
CA ALA A 57 0.87 8.65 -17.10
C ALA A 57 2.09 9.47 -17.57
N GLN A 58 1.88 10.40 -18.49
CA GLN A 58 2.95 11.20 -19.10
C GLN A 58 3.55 12.20 -18.11
N THR A 59 4.88 12.32 -18.10
CA THR A 59 5.60 13.28 -17.25
C THR A 59 5.31 14.74 -17.56
N ARG A 60 4.87 15.04 -18.79
CA ARG A 60 4.39 16.38 -19.16
C ARG A 60 3.13 16.75 -18.38
N ALA A 61 2.14 15.84 -18.35
CA ALA A 61 0.91 16.05 -17.58
C ALA A 61 1.19 16.18 -16.07
N LEU A 62 2.15 15.41 -15.55
CA LEU A 62 2.62 15.56 -14.17
C LEU A 62 3.27 16.92 -13.93
N ALA A 63 4.16 17.39 -14.81
CA ALA A 63 4.79 18.70 -14.67
C ALA A 63 3.75 19.82 -14.70
N ASP A 64 2.77 19.74 -15.61
CA ASP A 64 1.64 20.69 -15.68
C ASP A 64 0.81 20.66 -14.38
N ALA A 65 0.52 19.48 -13.83
CA ALA A 65 -0.18 19.34 -12.55
C ALA A 65 0.61 19.94 -11.38
N CYS A 66 1.94 19.82 -11.41
CA CYS A 66 2.83 20.43 -10.43
C CYS A 66 3.05 21.94 -10.61
N GLY A 67 2.53 22.54 -11.69
CA GLY A 67 2.75 23.95 -12.02
C GLY A 67 4.22 24.29 -12.35
N ILE A 68 4.98 23.32 -12.88
CA ILE A 68 6.40 23.45 -13.20
C ILE A 68 6.68 23.10 -14.68
N SER A 69 7.84 23.51 -15.18
CA SER A 69 8.29 23.05 -16.48
C SER A 69 8.80 21.59 -16.41
N GLN A 70 8.63 20.83 -17.48
CA GLN A 70 9.18 19.48 -17.60
C GLN A 70 10.71 19.48 -17.43
N ARG A 71 11.41 20.53 -17.89
CA ARG A 71 12.85 20.72 -17.65
C ARG A 71 13.17 20.78 -16.16
N LEU A 72 12.35 21.45 -15.35
CA LEU A 72 12.55 21.51 -13.90
C LEU A 72 12.27 20.17 -13.25
N LEU A 73 11.26 19.43 -13.69
CA LEU A 73 10.98 18.08 -13.23
C LEU A 73 12.21 17.18 -13.43
N TYR A 74 12.79 17.17 -14.65
CA TYR A 74 13.97 16.36 -14.95
C TYR A 74 15.27 16.85 -14.28
N ARG A 75 15.33 18.11 -13.89
CA ARG A 75 16.43 18.58 -13.04
C ARG A 75 16.36 18.06 -11.62
N CYS A 76 15.15 17.80 -11.10
CA CYS A 76 14.93 17.21 -9.78
C CYS A 76 15.03 15.68 -9.81
N PHE A 77 14.54 15.06 -10.87
CA PHE A 77 14.48 13.60 -11.06
C PHE A 77 14.96 13.28 -12.47
N PRO A 78 16.14 12.66 -12.64
CA PRO A 78 16.79 12.55 -13.96
C PRO A 78 15.99 11.71 -14.98
N SER A 79 15.05 10.86 -14.49
CA SER A 79 14.15 10.08 -15.33
C SER A 79 12.81 9.85 -14.62
N LYS A 80 11.80 9.39 -15.38
CA LYS A 80 10.53 8.93 -14.82
C LYS A 80 10.74 7.74 -13.88
N GLY A 81 11.63 6.80 -14.24
CA GLY A 81 12.00 5.67 -13.40
C GLY A 81 12.59 6.11 -12.06
N ALA A 82 13.51 7.09 -12.06
CA ALA A 82 14.08 7.64 -10.83
C ALA A 82 13.00 8.29 -9.92
N LEU A 83 12.02 8.98 -10.51
CA LEU A 83 10.88 9.52 -9.77
C LEU A 83 10.01 8.41 -9.18
N ILE A 84 9.70 7.37 -9.95
CA ILE A 84 8.90 6.21 -9.50
C ILE A 84 9.62 5.49 -8.34
N GLN A 85 10.95 5.33 -8.41
CA GLN A 85 11.74 4.75 -7.32
C GLN A 85 11.68 5.58 -6.03
N GLU A 86 11.66 6.91 -6.12
CA GLU A 86 11.48 7.77 -4.95
C GLU A 86 10.06 7.66 -4.38
N VAL A 87 9.04 7.56 -5.23
CA VAL A 87 7.66 7.29 -4.81
C VAL A 87 7.58 5.94 -4.09
N TYR A 88 8.23 4.89 -4.62
CA TYR A 88 8.29 3.58 -3.97
C TYR A 88 8.87 3.68 -2.55
N ARG A 89 10.08 4.27 -2.44
CA ARG A 89 10.76 4.38 -1.13
C ARG A 89 9.93 5.14 -0.10
N ARG A 90 9.28 6.23 -0.52
CA ARG A 90 8.54 7.10 0.40
C ARG A 90 7.15 6.58 0.73
N ASP A 91 6.38 6.16 -0.28
CA ASP A 91 4.94 5.93 -0.14
C ASP A 91 4.55 4.45 -0.12
N ILE A 92 5.41 3.55 -0.59
CA ILE A 92 5.16 2.10 -0.56
C ILE A 92 5.93 1.43 0.56
N ALA A 93 7.27 1.51 0.56
CA ALA A 93 8.09 0.87 1.58
C ALA A 93 8.16 1.68 2.89
N GLY A 94 8.21 3.03 2.78
CA GLY A 94 8.39 3.92 3.92
C GLY A 94 7.34 3.84 5.03
N PRO A 95 6.06 3.61 4.75
CA PRO A 95 5.05 3.47 5.81
C PRO A 95 5.20 2.25 6.70
N PHE A 96 5.92 1.20 6.27
CA PHE A 96 6.14 0.02 7.08
C PHE A 96 7.15 0.29 8.20
N GLN A 97 6.82 -0.11 9.43
CA GLN A 97 7.66 0.10 10.61
C GLN A 97 8.23 -1.23 11.10
N ALA A 98 9.56 -1.35 11.12
CA ALA A 98 10.24 -2.56 11.60
C ALA A 98 9.89 -2.89 13.07
N THR A 99 9.56 -1.88 13.89
CA THR A 99 9.10 -2.06 15.27
C THR A 99 7.82 -2.86 15.40
N TRP A 100 7.00 -2.91 14.35
CA TRP A 100 5.79 -3.74 14.36
C TRP A 100 6.12 -5.23 14.46
N LEU A 101 7.17 -5.70 13.77
CA LEU A 101 7.59 -7.10 13.86
C LEU A 101 8.10 -7.43 15.26
N ALA A 102 8.90 -6.56 15.87
CA ALA A 102 9.36 -6.75 17.24
C ALA A 102 8.21 -6.85 18.25
N ARG A 103 7.13 -6.05 18.05
CA ARG A 103 5.93 -6.15 18.91
C ARG A 103 5.10 -7.40 18.63
N LEU A 104 5.11 -7.92 17.39
CA LEU A 104 4.49 -9.22 17.09
C LEU A 104 5.24 -10.38 17.76
N GLU A 105 6.57 -10.29 17.91
CA GLU A 105 7.43 -11.28 18.54
C GLU A 105 7.43 -11.21 20.07
N ASP A 106 6.80 -10.19 20.69
CA ASP A 106 6.71 -10.03 22.15
C ASP A 106 5.69 -10.98 22.76
N ARG A 107 6.14 -12.16 23.15
CA ARG A 107 5.32 -13.24 23.76
C ARG A 107 4.85 -12.97 25.18
N SER A 108 5.14 -11.82 25.76
CA SER A 108 4.57 -11.40 27.05
C SER A 108 3.06 -11.11 26.98
N ARG A 109 2.52 -10.98 25.76
CA ARG A 109 1.13 -10.67 25.47
C ARG A 109 0.49 -11.75 24.59
N PRO A 110 -0.84 -12.00 24.71
CA PRO A 110 -1.55 -12.95 23.86
C PRO A 110 -1.39 -12.61 22.36
N VAL A 111 -1.21 -13.60 21.51
CA VAL A 111 -1.00 -13.41 20.07
C VAL A 111 -2.18 -12.69 19.39
N ALA A 112 -3.41 -12.95 19.84
CA ALA A 112 -4.60 -12.29 19.32
C ALA A 112 -4.54 -10.76 19.51
N GLU A 113 -4.08 -10.29 20.66
CA GLU A 113 -3.92 -8.85 20.95
C GLU A 113 -2.82 -8.25 20.04
N ARG A 114 -1.67 -8.93 19.93
CA ARG A 114 -0.54 -8.48 19.10
C ARG A 114 -0.90 -8.38 17.62
N LEU A 115 -1.61 -9.37 17.07
CA LEU A 115 -2.09 -9.38 15.71
C LEU A 115 -3.15 -8.29 15.45
N ASN A 116 -4.08 -8.09 16.39
CA ASN A 116 -5.08 -7.04 16.27
C ASN A 116 -4.46 -5.65 16.29
N GLU A 117 -3.51 -5.39 17.17
CA GLU A 117 -2.77 -4.14 17.24
C GLU A 117 -1.99 -3.89 15.96
N PHE A 118 -1.21 -4.89 15.52
CA PHE A 118 -0.45 -4.83 14.28
C PHE A 118 -1.33 -4.50 13.07
N TYR A 119 -2.41 -5.24 12.86
CA TYR A 119 -3.25 -5.04 11.67
C TYR A 119 -4.05 -3.74 11.71
N ARG A 120 -4.43 -3.23 12.87
CA ARG A 120 -5.04 -1.89 12.98
C ARG A 120 -4.06 -0.79 12.53
N GLU A 121 -2.82 -0.84 13.02
CA GLU A 121 -1.79 0.13 12.64
C GLU A 121 -1.39 -0.03 11.16
N TYR A 122 -1.17 -1.25 10.72
CA TYR A 122 -0.83 -1.56 9.33
C TYR A 122 -1.94 -1.10 8.37
N TYR A 123 -3.20 -1.36 8.71
CA TYR A 123 -4.34 -0.91 7.92
C TYR A 123 -4.37 0.62 7.80
N GLY A 124 -4.19 1.33 8.89
CA GLY A 124 -4.24 2.79 8.92
C GLY A 124 -3.05 3.48 8.24
N ALA A 125 -1.85 2.93 8.39
CA ALA A 125 -0.62 3.53 7.88
C ALA A 125 -0.27 3.10 6.45
N VAL A 126 -0.46 1.81 6.13
CA VAL A 126 -0.06 1.21 4.85
C VAL A 126 -1.24 1.08 3.90
N LEU A 127 -2.30 0.37 4.29
CA LEU A 127 -3.40 0.01 3.38
C LEU A 127 -4.33 1.19 3.06
N THR A 128 -3.77 2.38 2.88
CA THR A 128 -4.53 3.59 2.51
C THR A 128 -4.97 3.55 1.05
N ARG A 129 -5.99 4.36 0.69
CA ARG A 129 -6.45 4.48 -0.70
C ARG A 129 -5.31 4.82 -1.66
N ARG A 130 -4.42 5.74 -1.27
CA ARG A 130 -3.27 6.15 -2.08
C ARG A 130 -2.28 5.00 -2.28
N TRP A 131 -1.90 4.33 -1.20
CA TRP A 131 -0.99 3.18 -1.23
C TRP A 131 -1.53 2.06 -2.13
N LEU A 132 -2.79 1.66 -1.91
CA LEU A 132 -3.44 0.60 -2.69
C LEU A 132 -3.47 0.92 -4.18
N ARG A 133 -3.81 2.16 -4.55
CA ARG A 133 -3.85 2.56 -5.96
C ARG A 133 -2.48 2.55 -6.61
N LEU A 134 -1.44 3.08 -5.93
CA LEU A 134 -0.05 3.02 -6.41
C LEU A 134 0.40 1.58 -6.59
N PHE A 135 0.15 0.72 -5.61
CA PHE A 135 0.53 -0.68 -5.62
C PHE A 135 -0.15 -1.46 -6.75
N LEU A 136 -1.47 -1.32 -6.89
CA LEU A 136 -2.25 -1.98 -7.93
C LEU A 136 -1.89 -1.46 -9.34
N TYR A 137 -1.72 -0.15 -9.51
CA TYR A 137 -1.29 0.41 -10.79
C TYR A 137 0.13 -0.03 -11.18
N ALA A 138 1.03 -0.16 -10.22
CA ALA A 138 2.37 -0.67 -10.47
C ALA A 138 2.32 -2.13 -10.94
N SER A 139 1.52 -2.97 -10.26
CA SER A 139 1.34 -4.39 -10.62
C SER A 139 0.75 -4.55 -12.02
N LEU A 140 -0.29 -3.76 -12.37
CA LEU A 140 -0.93 -3.81 -13.70
C LEU A 140 -0.04 -3.23 -14.82
N ALA A 141 0.95 -2.39 -14.47
CA ALA A 141 1.90 -1.81 -15.42
C ALA A 141 3.22 -2.61 -15.48
N GLU A 142 3.27 -3.79 -14.86
CA GLU A 142 4.46 -4.66 -14.80
C GLU A 142 5.72 -3.95 -14.27
N ILE A 143 5.50 -3.01 -13.33
CA ILE A 143 6.59 -2.30 -12.63
C ILE A 143 6.95 -3.10 -11.38
N ASP A 144 8.24 -3.40 -11.17
CA ASP A 144 8.77 -4.26 -10.09
C ASP A 144 8.56 -3.73 -8.65
N MET A 145 7.60 -2.86 -8.46
CA MET A 145 7.28 -2.26 -7.16
C MET A 145 6.61 -3.27 -6.23
N ALA A 146 5.63 -4.02 -6.74
CA ALA A 146 4.89 -5.00 -5.95
C ALA A 146 5.73 -6.25 -5.64
N PRO A 147 6.40 -6.90 -6.61
CA PRO A 147 7.32 -8.00 -6.33
C PRO A 147 8.41 -7.63 -5.32
N THR A 148 9.00 -6.44 -5.44
CA THR A 148 10.03 -5.94 -4.52
C THR A 148 9.48 -5.81 -3.10
N TYR A 149 8.32 -5.16 -2.92
CA TYR A 149 7.70 -5.00 -1.60
C TYR A 149 7.31 -6.33 -0.97
N ILE A 150 6.79 -7.28 -1.77
CA ILE A 150 6.46 -8.62 -1.29
C ILE A 150 7.72 -9.33 -0.79
N ALA A 151 8.81 -9.28 -1.55
CA ALA A 151 10.07 -9.93 -1.19
C ALA A 151 10.72 -9.30 0.05
N GLU A 152 10.76 -7.97 0.14
CA GLU A 152 11.46 -7.23 1.19
C GLU A 152 10.67 -7.13 2.51
N VAL A 153 9.34 -7.05 2.43
CA VAL A 153 8.49 -6.73 3.59
C VAL A 153 7.50 -7.84 3.90
N ILE A 154 6.66 -8.23 2.94
CA ILE A 154 5.54 -9.13 3.20
C ILE A 154 6.03 -10.52 3.58
N THR A 155 7.02 -11.05 2.89
CA THR A 155 7.57 -12.40 3.14
C THR A 155 7.98 -12.57 4.61
N ARG A 156 8.75 -11.64 5.17
CA ARG A 156 9.18 -11.70 6.58
C ARG A 156 7.99 -11.54 7.54
N MET A 157 7.07 -10.64 7.21
CA MET A 157 5.87 -10.42 8.01
C MET A 157 5.01 -11.68 8.10
N LEU A 158 4.78 -12.38 6.98
CA LEU A 158 4.01 -13.63 6.95
C LEU A 158 4.68 -14.72 7.80
N GLU A 159 6.01 -14.83 7.72
CA GLU A 159 6.78 -15.78 8.54
C GLU A 159 6.55 -15.54 10.04
N VAL A 160 6.70 -14.28 10.49
CA VAL A 160 6.48 -13.92 11.91
C VAL A 160 5.04 -14.21 12.34
N ILE A 161 4.04 -13.84 11.55
CA ILE A 161 2.63 -14.08 11.88
C ILE A 161 2.37 -15.57 12.09
N VAL A 162 2.87 -16.42 11.20
CA VAL A 162 2.66 -17.89 11.31
C VAL A 162 3.43 -18.48 12.46
N GLU A 163 4.69 -18.07 12.66
CA GLU A 163 5.53 -18.53 13.78
C GLU A 163 4.90 -18.22 15.13
N GLU A 164 4.38 -16.99 15.31
CA GLU A 164 3.77 -16.57 16.56
C GLU A 164 2.39 -17.23 16.79
N ALA A 165 1.59 -17.41 15.73
CA ALA A 165 0.32 -18.14 15.83
C ALA A 165 0.55 -19.62 16.20
N CYS A 166 1.57 -20.26 15.62
CA CYS A 166 1.94 -21.64 15.95
C CYS A 166 2.50 -21.78 17.37
N ALA A 167 3.34 -20.83 17.79
CA ALA A 167 3.92 -20.82 19.14
C ALA A 167 2.85 -20.72 20.23
N GLU A 168 1.87 -19.84 20.06
CA GLU A 168 0.73 -19.70 20.99
C GLU A 168 -0.08 -21.00 21.13
N ARG A 169 -0.20 -21.77 20.06
CA ARG A 169 -0.95 -23.02 20.02
C ARG A 169 -0.10 -24.26 20.38
N GLY A 170 1.19 -24.08 20.65
CA GLY A 170 2.12 -25.18 20.95
C GLY A 170 2.30 -26.15 19.78
N VAL A 171 2.07 -25.70 18.53
CA VAL A 171 2.19 -26.50 17.32
C VAL A 171 3.41 -26.05 16.50
N ARG A 172 3.95 -26.97 15.69
CA ARG A 172 5.08 -26.63 14.80
C ARG A 172 4.57 -25.99 13.51
N PRO A 173 5.18 -24.88 13.06
CA PRO A 173 4.85 -24.32 11.75
C PRO A 173 5.18 -25.34 10.65
N PRO A 174 4.51 -25.28 9.49
CA PRO A 174 4.78 -26.15 8.35
C PRO A 174 6.27 -26.15 7.99
N ALA A 175 6.86 -27.31 7.71
CA ALA A 175 8.29 -27.41 7.36
C ALA A 175 8.59 -26.74 6.00
N ARG A 176 7.67 -26.84 5.04
CA ARG A 176 7.79 -26.20 3.72
C ARG A 176 7.50 -24.71 3.84
N ARG A 177 8.44 -23.88 3.35
CA ARG A 177 8.35 -22.42 3.41
C ARG A 177 7.14 -21.90 2.64
N GLU A 178 6.85 -22.50 1.49
CA GLU A 178 5.72 -22.13 0.63
C GLU A 178 4.39 -22.26 1.40
N LEU A 179 4.21 -23.37 2.13
CA LEU A 179 3.00 -23.57 2.93
C LEU A 179 2.89 -22.59 4.10
N ARG A 180 4.02 -22.19 4.70
CA ARG A 180 4.01 -21.14 5.72
C ARG A 180 3.56 -19.80 5.12
N HIS A 181 4.04 -19.48 3.92
CA HIS A 181 3.62 -18.26 3.23
C HIS A 181 2.13 -18.28 2.92
N GLU A 182 1.61 -19.37 2.34
CA GLU A 182 0.18 -19.49 2.04
C GLU A 182 -0.67 -19.38 3.31
N LEU A 183 -0.26 -20.00 4.40
CA LEU A 183 -0.94 -19.88 5.69
C LEU A 183 -0.95 -18.42 6.19
N GLY A 184 0.15 -17.69 6.08
CA GLY A 184 0.21 -16.27 6.41
C GLY A 184 -0.67 -15.41 5.50
N TRP A 185 -0.75 -15.75 4.21
CA TRP A 185 -1.62 -15.07 3.25
C TRP A 185 -3.10 -15.19 3.56
N LEU A 186 -3.56 -16.23 4.27
CA LEU A 186 -4.96 -16.34 4.69
C LEU A 186 -5.39 -15.12 5.53
N LEU A 187 -4.58 -14.72 6.50
CA LEU A 187 -4.88 -13.55 7.33
C LEU A 187 -4.54 -12.25 6.61
N HIS A 188 -3.33 -12.13 6.06
CA HIS A 188 -2.89 -10.91 5.41
C HIS A 188 -3.74 -10.57 4.18
N GLY A 189 -4.07 -11.56 3.36
CA GLY A 189 -4.94 -11.41 2.20
C GLY A 189 -6.36 -10.98 2.59
N ALA A 190 -6.92 -11.53 3.68
CA ALA A 190 -8.24 -11.14 4.17
C ALA A 190 -8.27 -9.65 4.58
N VAL A 191 -7.25 -9.17 5.33
CA VAL A 191 -7.15 -7.77 5.75
C VAL A 191 -6.85 -6.85 4.57
N SER A 192 -5.96 -7.24 3.67
CA SER A 192 -5.64 -6.46 2.45
C SER A 192 -6.86 -6.33 1.54
N HIS A 193 -7.62 -7.40 1.36
CA HIS A 193 -8.85 -7.35 0.56
C HIS A 193 -9.97 -6.54 1.24
N LEU A 194 -10.03 -6.54 2.58
CA LEU A 194 -10.91 -5.61 3.31
C LEU A 194 -10.59 -4.16 2.92
N ALA A 195 -9.31 -3.78 2.91
CA ALA A 195 -8.90 -2.44 2.52
C ALA A 195 -9.25 -2.12 1.04
N ILE A 196 -9.04 -3.07 0.12
CA ILE A 196 -9.45 -2.93 -1.28
C ILE A 196 -10.95 -2.68 -1.38
N ARG A 197 -11.77 -3.47 -0.70
CA ARG A 197 -13.23 -3.29 -0.69
C ARG A 197 -13.64 -1.91 -0.17
N ARG A 198 -13.00 -1.42 0.89
CA ARG A 198 -13.33 -0.12 1.51
C ARG A 198 -12.83 1.07 0.68
N HIS A 199 -11.60 1.02 0.20
CA HIS A 199 -10.92 2.17 -0.40
C HIS A 199 -10.97 2.20 -1.93
N VAL A 200 -11.09 1.05 -2.59
CA VAL A 200 -11.07 0.96 -4.06
C VAL A 200 -12.46 0.68 -4.61
N TYR A 201 -13.19 -0.28 -4.03
CA TYR A 201 -14.55 -0.61 -4.47
C TYR A 201 -15.62 0.31 -3.85
N ALA A 202 -15.22 1.19 -2.93
CA ALA A 202 -16.13 2.11 -2.23
C ALA A 202 -17.29 1.40 -1.52
N ASN A 203 -17.03 0.22 -0.94
CA ASN A 203 -18.04 -0.56 -0.22
C ASN A 203 -18.37 0.13 1.12
N THR A 204 -19.63 0.50 1.29
CA THR A 204 -20.17 1.25 2.45
C THR A 204 -20.68 0.36 3.58
N ASN A 205 -20.19 -0.87 3.73
CA ASN A 205 -20.59 -1.75 4.84
C ASN A 205 -20.38 -1.02 6.19
N PRO A 206 -21.40 -0.99 7.08
CA PRO A 206 -21.35 -0.22 8.34
C PRO A 206 -20.48 -0.84 9.44
N THR A 207 -20.07 -2.12 9.29
CA THR A 207 -19.23 -2.78 10.30
C THR A 207 -17.87 -2.10 10.39
N SER A 208 -17.38 -1.82 11.59
CA SER A 208 -16.09 -1.18 11.79
C SER A 208 -14.94 -2.03 11.25
N VAL A 209 -13.89 -1.37 10.82
CA VAL A 209 -12.68 -2.05 10.30
C VAL A 209 -12.05 -2.90 11.41
N GLU A 210 -12.00 -2.36 12.63
CA GLU A 210 -11.43 -3.02 13.80
C GLU A 210 -12.18 -4.32 14.13
N ALA A 211 -13.52 -4.31 14.08
CA ALA A 211 -14.33 -5.51 14.32
C ALA A 211 -14.09 -6.58 13.25
N VAL A 212 -13.93 -6.18 11.98
CA VAL A 212 -13.65 -7.13 10.89
C VAL A 212 -12.23 -7.68 10.99
N ILE A 213 -11.23 -6.86 11.36
CA ILE A 213 -9.87 -7.33 11.62
C ILE A 213 -9.87 -8.35 12.77
N ALA A 214 -10.53 -8.04 13.89
CA ALA A 214 -10.62 -8.94 15.03
C ALA A 214 -11.25 -10.29 14.64
N MET A 215 -12.32 -10.27 13.86
CA MET A 215 -12.94 -11.49 13.33
C MET A 215 -11.97 -12.31 12.46
N HIS A 216 -11.20 -11.65 11.56
CA HIS A 216 -10.23 -12.34 10.72
C HIS A 216 -9.09 -12.97 11.55
N VAL A 217 -8.60 -12.27 12.58
CA VAL A 217 -7.58 -12.78 13.51
C VAL A 217 -8.10 -14.01 14.27
N GLU A 218 -9.30 -13.96 14.83
CA GLU A 218 -9.92 -15.09 15.53
C GLU A 218 -10.09 -16.32 14.64
N LEU A 219 -10.64 -16.13 13.43
CA LEU A 219 -10.82 -17.20 12.45
C LEU A 219 -9.48 -17.82 12.03
N PHE A 220 -8.46 -16.99 11.82
CA PHE A 220 -7.12 -17.47 11.49
C PHE A 220 -6.51 -18.31 12.60
N LEU A 221 -6.54 -17.83 13.84
CA LEU A 221 -5.99 -18.54 14.99
C LEU A 221 -6.74 -19.86 15.28
N ALA A 222 -8.06 -19.87 15.12
CA ALA A 222 -8.86 -21.09 15.22
C ALA A 222 -8.50 -22.08 14.11
N GLY A 223 -8.34 -21.61 12.86
CA GLY A 223 -7.94 -22.42 11.72
C GLY A 223 -6.56 -23.05 11.87
N VAL A 224 -5.56 -22.27 12.33
CA VAL A 224 -4.21 -22.77 12.61
C VAL A 224 -4.26 -23.94 13.62
N ALA A 225 -5.01 -23.80 14.71
CA ALA A 225 -5.17 -24.84 15.72
C ALA A 225 -5.87 -26.12 15.18
N ALA A 226 -6.80 -25.96 14.23
CA ALA A 226 -7.55 -27.07 13.67
C ALA A 226 -6.76 -27.84 12.60
N VAL A 227 -5.97 -27.13 11.79
CA VAL A 227 -5.29 -27.71 10.60
C VAL A 227 -3.93 -28.33 10.98
N LEU A 228 -3.11 -27.67 11.76
CA LEU A 228 -1.72 -28.09 11.99
C LEU A 228 -1.58 -29.32 12.92
N PRO A 229 -2.27 -29.44 14.06
CA PRO A 229 -2.14 -30.63 14.91
C PRO A 229 -2.66 -31.90 14.26
N ALA A 230 -3.62 -31.78 13.36
CA ALA A 230 -4.31 -32.93 12.81
C ALA A 230 -3.46 -33.76 11.85
N ARG A 231 -2.32 -33.24 11.32
CA ARG A 231 -1.54 -33.89 10.23
C ARG A 231 -2.43 -34.64 9.21
N ARG A 232 -3.73 -34.28 9.19
CA ARG A 232 -4.79 -34.98 8.46
C ARG A 232 -4.91 -34.51 7.02
N LEU A 233 -4.29 -33.40 6.68
CA LEU A 233 -4.13 -32.99 5.30
C LEU A 233 -2.74 -33.43 4.88
N ASP A 234 -2.65 -34.54 4.18
CA ASP A 234 -1.46 -34.92 3.44
C ASP A 234 -1.32 -33.93 2.27
N LEU A 235 -0.83 -32.72 2.63
CA LEU A 235 -0.63 -31.62 1.68
C LEU A 235 0.47 -31.96 0.65
N ALA A 236 1.09 -33.13 0.77
CA ALA A 236 1.96 -33.66 -0.27
C ALA A 236 1.21 -34.09 -1.54
N GLN A 237 -0.11 -34.26 -1.48
CA GLN A 237 -0.93 -34.68 -2.63
C GLN A 237 -1.57 -33.50 -3.39
N VAL A 238 -1.36 -32.27 -2.97
CA VAL A 238 -1.94 -31.07 -3.62
C VAL A 238 -0.99 -30.43 -4.63
N VAL A 239 0.18 -31.03 -4.85
CA VAL A 239 1.19 -30.52 -5.81
C VAL A 239 1.61 -31.69 -6.72
N ASP A 240 0.72 -32.02 -7.65
CA ASP A 240 1.00 -32.61 -8.96
C ASP A 240 0.45 -31.71 -10.06
#